data_723af49ebc8e6385a364b2f99982154c
#
_entry.id   723af49ebc8e6385a364b2f99982154c
#
_cell.length_a   1.000
_cell.length_b   1.000
_cell.length_c   1.000
_cell.angle_alpha   90.00
_cell.angle_beta   90.00
_cell.angle_gamma   90.00
#
_symmetry.space_group_name_H-M   'P 1'
#
loop_
_entity.id
_entity.type
_entity.pdbx_description
1 polymer ?
#
loop_
_entity_poly.entity_id
_entity_poly.type
_entity_poly.pdbx_seq_one_letter_code
_entity_poly.pdbx_strand_id
1 'polypeptide(L)'
;MKKTLRSLKLACLAAVSMLVVSCGGSADYRNFLPADSFMTMSVNPASLLQKSDAGDIGQHPLFIRLKAELDKAEGITAEEKEYLLALLKNPCESGVDLKKDLFFFMSMDGAMQSPNVRGGMLLPVGDKAKLDALLARIGEKSGIAPRHEGGVSVIALGEDSSVSGLCAYNDVAVMLYFAQGSPESAIDAVKKLFAQKCGESLMGDKVVADQLSEKNDINMV
;
A
#
# COMPACT_ATOMS: atom_id res chain seq x y z
N MET A 1 -3.77 43.40 -37.50
CA MET A 1 -4.81 42.77 -36.65
C MET A 1 -4.88 41.23 -36.73
N LYS A 2 -4.61 40.54 -37.85
CA LYS A 2 -4.68 39.06 -37.94
C LYS A 2 -3.53 38.30 -37.21
N LYS A 3 -2.35 38.93 -37.00
CA LYS A 3 -1.21 38.30 -36.31
C LYS A 3 -1.36 38.27 -34.76
N THR A 4 -1.97 39.31 -34.19
CA THR A 4 -2.21 39.39 -32.73
C THR A 4 -3.29 38.41 -32.26
N LEU A 5 -4.27 38.07 -33.10
CA LEU A 5 -5.34 37.14 -32.78
C LEU A 5 -4.83 35.67 -32.80
N ARG A 6 -3.79 35.35 -33.59
CA ARG A 6 -3.16 34.01 -33.62
C ARG A 6 -2.26 33.78 -32.39
N SER A 7 -1.53 34.81 -31.96
CA SER A 7 -0.69 34.71 -30.77
C SER A 7 -1.53 34.59 -29.51
N LEU A 8 -2.69 35.25 -29.42
CA LEU A 8 -3.60 35.13 -28.27
C LEU A 8 -4.24 33.73 -28.18
N LYS A 9 -4.61 33.15 -29.34
CA LYS A 9 -5.15 31.77 -29.37
C LYS A 9 -4.09 30.73 -28.97
N LEU A 10 -2.85 30.93 -29.39
CA LEU A 10 -1.73 30.02 -28.99
C LEU A 10 -1.40 30.16 -27.50
N ALA A 11 -1.45 31.37 -26.94
CA ALA A 11 -1.25 31.63 -25.55
C ALA A 11 -2.36 31.02 -24.65
N CYS A 12 -3.62 31.11 -25.09
CA CYS A 12 -4.76 30.47 -24.43
C CYS A 12 -4.68 28.93 -24.49
N LEU A 13 -4.23 28.37 -25.63
CA LEU A 13 -4.05 26.91 -25.77
C LEU A 13 -2.89 26.39 -24.87
N ALA A 14 -1.82 27.17 -24.78
CA ALA A 14 -0.71 26.86 -23.86
C ALA A 14 -1.10 27.00 -22.38
N ALA A 15 -1.92 27.99 -22.02
CA ALA A 15 -2.43 28.15 -20.65
C ALA A 15 -3.41 27.03 -20.26
N VAL A 16 -4.27 26.58 -21.19
CA VAL A 16 -5.17 25.43 -20.95
C VAL A 16 -4.39 24.12 -20.82
N SER A 17 -3.33 23.93 -21.63
CA SER A 17 -2.47 22.74 -21.46
C SER A 17 -1.65 22.75 -20.17
N MET A 18 -1.28 23.91 -19.63
CA MET A 18 -0.63 24.00 -18.31
C MET A 18 -1.60 23.76 -17.13
N LEU A 19 -2.89 24.01 -17.30
CA LEU A 19 -3.89 23.71 -16.28
C LEU A 19 -4.20 22.19 -16.19
N VAL A 20 -3.96 21.43 -17.25
CA VAL A 20 -4.15 19.97 -17.25
C VAL A 20 -2.94 19.24 -16.67
N VAL A 21 -1.76 19.87 -16.61
CA VAL A 21 -0.52 19.32 -16.01
C VAL A 21 -0.41 19.66 -14.51
N SER A 22 -1.24 20.57 -14.00
CA SER A 22 -1.24 20.94 -12.57
C SER A 22 -2.05 20.00 -11.66
N CYS A 23 -2.48 18.83 -12.13
CA CYS A 23 -2.89 17.70 -11.28
C CYS A 23 -1.69 16.81 -10.89
N GLY A 24 -0.53 17.41 -10.67
CA GLY A 24 0.65 16.79 -10.06
C GLY A 24 0.59 16.80 -8.53
N GLY A 25 -0.57 16.60 -7.93
CA GLY A 25 -0.65 16.09 -6.58
C GLY A 25 -0.12 14.66 -6.61
N SER A 26 0.78 14.30 -5.68
CA SER A 26 1.20 12.91 -5.48
C SER A 26 -0.04 12.03 -5.56
N ALA A 27 -0.02 10.99 -6.41
CA ALA A 27 -1.17 10.12 -6.58
C ALA A 27 -1.64 9.67 -5.20
N ASP A 28 -2.92 9.85 -4.90
CA ASP A 28 -3.46 9.42 -3.62
C ASP A 28 -3.43 7.90 -3.57
N TYR A 29 -2.63 7.33 -2.67
CA TYR A 29 -2.49 5.88 -2.52
C TYR A 29 -3.83 5.18 -2.32
N ARG A 30 -4.83 5.86 -1.73
CA ARG A 30 -6.18 5.34 -1.51
C ARG A 30 -6.91 5.01 -2.82
N ASN A 31 -6.49 5.62 -3.93
CA ASN A 31 -7.02 5.28 -5.24
C ASN A 31 -6.68 3.84 -5.68
N PHE A 32 -5.78 3.15 -5.00
CA PHE A 32 -5.45 1.76 -5.29
C PHE A 32 -6.38 0.76 -4.56
N LEU A 33 -7.34 1.24 -3.76
CA LEU A 33 -8.37 0.39 -3.14
C LEU A 33 -9.35 -0.14 -4.21
N PRO A 34 -9.62 -1.46 -4.26
CA PRO A 34 -10.54 -2.01 -5.23
C PRO A 34 -11.97 -1.47 -5.05
N ALA A 35 -12.62 -1.05 -6.15
CA ALA A 35 -13.99 -0.53 -6.11
C ALA A 35 -15.02 -1.60 -5.70
N ASP A 36 -14.71 -2.87 -5.91
CA ASP A 36 -15.57 -4.01 -5.60
C ASP A 36 -15.29 -4.62 -4.21
N SER A 37 -14.61 -3.88 -3.33
CA SER A 37 -14.43 -4.30 -1.94
C SER A 37 -15.78 -4.37 -1.23
N PHE A 38 -16.08 -5.52 -0.64
CA PHE A 38 -17.27 -5.68 0.21
C PHE A 38 -16.97 -5.34 1.69
N MET A 39 -15.69 -5.22 2.04
CA MET A 39 -15.22 -4.76 3.34
C MET A 39 -13.93 -3.99 3.16
N THR A 40 -13.87 -2.80 3.74
CA THR A 40 -12.65 -2.01 3.83
C THR A 40 -12.55 -1.41 5.22
N MET A 41 -11.37 -1.55 5.83
CA MET A 41 -11.07 -0.99 7.14
C MET A 41 -9.85 -0.07 7.02
N SER A 42 -9.97 1.16 7.49
CA SER A 42 -8.82 2.05 7.72
C SER A 42 -8.39 2.02 9.18
N VAL A 43 -7.10 2.09 9.41
CA VAL A 43 -6.50 2.15 10.74
C VAL A 43 -5.48 3.27 10.75
N ASN A 44 -5.56 4.18 11.73
CA ASN A 44 -4.57 5.24 11.95
C ASN A 44 -3.56 4.83 13.03
N PRO A 45 -2.35 4.37 12.66
CA PRO A 45 -1.38 3.88 13.63
C PRO A 45 -0.89 4.96 14.57
N ALA A 46 -0.69 6.19 14.07
CA ALA A 46 -0.20 7.30 14.87
C ALA A 46 -1.19 7.67 15.99
N SER A 47 -2.49 7.71 15.67
CA SER A 47 -3.54 8.00 16.66
C SER A 47 -3.64 6.88 17.70
N LEU A 48 -3.59 5.63 17.28
CA LEU A 48 -3.60 4.48 18.19
C LEU A 48 -2.38 4.49 19.13
N LEU A 49 -1.19 4.75 18.60
CA LEU A 49 0.02 4.84 19.41
C LEU A 49 -0.04 5.99 20.41
N GLN A 50 -0.56 7.15 20.00
CA GLN A 50 -0.71 8.31 20.89
C GLN A 50 -1.67 8.02 22.06
N LYS A 51 -2.74 7.27 21.80
CA LYS A 51 -3.76 6.92 22.82
C LYS A 51 -3.36 5.75 23.71
N SER A 52 -2.43 4.91 23.26
CA SER A 52 -2.03 3.70 23.98
C SER A 52 -1.17 3.95 25.23
N ASP A 53 -0.83 5.22 25.52
CA ASP A 53 0.07 5.61 26.65
C ASP A 53 1.42 4.86 26.61
N ALA A 54 1.78 4.31 25.44
CA ALA A 54 3.00 3.57 25.20
C ALA A 54 4.20 4.54 25.14
N GLY A 55 4.62 5.06 26.30
CA GLY A 55 5.78 5.96 26.42
C GLY A 55 7.08 5.33 25.88
N ASP A 56 7.21 4.01 25.98
CA ASP A 56 8.29 3.24 25.38
C ASP A 56 7.69 1.96 24.75
N ILE A 57 7.66 1.90 23.43
CA ILE A 57 7.14 0.76 22.68
C ILE A 57 7.87 -0.55 23.06
N GLY A 58 9.13 -0.45 23.50
CA GLY A 58 9.94 -1.59 23.94
C GLY A 58 9.43 -2.26 25.23
N GLN A 59 8.61 -1.54 26.02
CA GLN A 59 7.99 -2.06 27.24
C GLN A 59 6.55 -2.52 27.03
N HIS A 60 6.00 -2.29 25.83
CA HIS A 60 4.64 -2.70 25.53
C HIS A 60 4.50 -4.23 25.51
N PRO A 61 3.48 -4.83 26.14
CA PRO A 61 3.33 -6.29 26.24
C PRO A 61 3.38 -7.02 24.89
N LEU A 62 2.82 -6.41 23.83
CA LEU A 62 2.88 -6.96 22.47
C LEU A 62 4.31 -6.98 21.93
N PHE A 63 5.10 -5.93 22.18
CA PHE A 63 6.50 -5.91 21.75
C PHE A 63 7.34 -6.95 22.49
N ILE A 64 7.15 -7.10 23.79
CA ILE A 64 7.83 -8.12 24.60
C ILE A 64 7.50 -9.53 24.10
N ARG A 65 6.22 -9.78 23.81
CA ARG A 65 5.77 -11.07 23.25
C ARG A 65 6.36 -11.32 21.87
N LEU A 66 6.32 -10.33 20.98
CA LEU A 66 6.84 -10.44 19.63
C LEU A 66 8.36 -10.68 19.64
N LYS A 67 9.09 -9.98 20.54
CA LYS A 67 10.51 -10.21 20.76
C LYS A 67 10.78 -11.63 21.22
N ALA A 68 10.01 -12.15 22.18
CA ALA A 68 10.15 -13.51 22.68
C ALA A 68 9.90 -14.57 21.59
N GLU A 69 8.95 -14.35 20.70
CA GLU A 69 8.71 -15.23 19.55
C GLU A 69 9.83 -15.13 18.51
N LEU A 70 10.32 -13.91 18.24
CA LEU A 70 11.44 -13.69 17.33
C LEU A 70 12.73 -14.34 17.84
N ASP A 71 12.98 -14.30 19.17
CA ASP A 71 14.14 -14.94 19.79
C ASP A 71 14.11 -16.47 19.60
N LYS A 72 12.93 -17.10 19.59
CA LYS A 72 12.73 -18.54 19.36
C LYS A 72 12.76 -18.92 17.88
N ALA A 73 12.61 -17.96 16.95
CA ALA A 73 12.55 -18.25 15.54
C ALA A 73 13.86 -18.86 15.03
N GLU A 74 13.77 -20.05 14.45
CA GLU A 74 14.89 -20.73 13.82
C GLU A 74 15.12 -20.19 12.39
N GLY A 75 16.37 -20.26 11.92
CA GLY A 75 16.72 -19.80 10.56
C GLY A 75 16.89 -18.28 10.41
N ILE A 76 16.69 -17.50 11.48
CA ILE A 76 16.93 -16.05 11.50
C ILE A 76 18.20 -15.78 12.29
N THR A 77 19.17 -15.10 11.70
CA THR A 77 20.44 -14.73 12.36
C THR A 77 20.24 -13.69 13.46
N ALA A 78 21.20 -13.57 14.38
CA ALA A 78 21.12 -12.55 15.43
C ALA A 78 21.03 -11.13 14.88
N GLU A 79 21.78 -10.82 13.82
CA GLU A 79 21.76 -9.53 13.15
C GLU A 79 20.37 -9.22 12.53
N GLU A 80 19.71 -10.23 11.96
CA GLU A 80 18.37 -10.08 11.41
C GLU A 80 17.33 -9.85 12.50
N LYS A 81 17.45 -10.56 13.63
CA LYS A 81 16.59 -10.35 14.80
C LYS A 81 16.75 -8.93 15.34
N GLU A 82 17.97 -8.43 15.46
CA GLU A 82 18.23 -7.04 15.86
C GLU A 82 17.63 -6.04 14.88
N TYR A 83 17.80 -6.26 13.58
CA TYR A 83 17.22 -5.38 12.55
C TYR A 83 15.70 -5.36 12.61
N LEU A 84 15.04 -6.51 12.71
CA LEU A 84 13.58 -6.59 12.84
C LEU A 84 13.09 -5.92 14.13
N LEU A 85 13.81 -6.09 15.25
CA LEU A 85 13.49 -5.39 16.49
C LEU A 85 13.68 -3.89 16.40
N ALA A 86 14.68 -3.41 15.64
CA ALA A 86 14.88 -1.99 15.38
C ALA A 86 13.74 -1.41 14.55
N LEU A 87 13.28 -2.12 13.51
CA LEU A 87 12.11 -1.74 12.71
C LEU A 87 10.82 -1.71 13.54
N LEU A 88 10.65 -2.67 14.46
CA LEU A 88 9.49 -2.69 15.36
C LEU A 88 9.51 -1.53 16.36
N LYS A 89 10.68 -1.11 16.82
CA LYS A 89 10.84 0.07 17.70
C LYS A 89 10.65 1.38 16.95
N ASN A 90 11.11 1.45 15.73
CA ASN A 90 10.99 2.61 14.87
C ASN A 90 10.47 2.21 13.48
N PRO A 91 9.15 1.97 13.36
CA PRO A 91 8.56 1.49 12.10
C PRO A 91 8.72 2.46 10.93
N CYS A 92 9.00 3.75 11.17
CA CYS A 92 9.29 4.72 10.12
C CYS A 92 10.59 4.42 9.35
N GLU A 93 11.48 3.57 9.90
CA GLU A 93 12.66 3.08 9.18
C GLU A 93 12.33 2.07 8.08
N SER A 94 11.11 1.55 8.04
CA SER A 94 10.61 0.71 6.94
C SER A 94 10.37 1.47 5.64
N GLY A 95 10.30 2.79 5.69
CA GLY A 95 9.90 3.64 4.58
C GLY A 95 8.38 3.82 4.44
N VAL A 96 7.57 3.18 5.29
CA VAL A 96 6.11 3.36 5.35
C VAL A 96 5.75 4.61 6.15
N ASP A 97 4.78 5.39 5.67
CA ASP A 97 4.29 6.58 6.37
C ASP A 97 3.17 6.22 7.36
N LEU A 98 3.53 5.90 8.58
CA LEU A 98 2.57 5.55 9.64
C LEU A 98 1.79 6.74 10.23
N LYS A 99 2.00 7.95 9.72
CA LYS A 99 1.17 9.12 10.05
C LYS A 99 -0.12 9.15 9.25
N LYS A 100 -0.18 8.35 8.18
CA LYS A 100 -1.36 8.15 7.34
C LYS A 100 -2.04 6.84 7.69
N ASP A 101 -3.28 6.70 7.25
CA ASP A 101 -4.05 5.49 7.48
C ASP A 101 -3.51 4.31 6.70
N LEU A 102 -3.57 3.14 7.29
CA LEU A 102 -3.37 1.86 6.64
C LEU A 102 -4.74 1.28 6.29
N PHE A 103 -4.86 0.65 5.12
CA PHE A 103 -6.12 0.06 4.70
C PHE A 103 -6.01 -1.45 4.60
N PHE A 104 -7.02 -2.14 5.10
CA PHE A 104 -7.28 -3.55 4.85
C PHE A 104 -8.52 -3.64 3.98
N PHE A 105 -8.50 -4.47 2.97
CA PHE A 105 -9.65 -4.65 2.09
C PHE A 105 -9.88 -6.12 1.76
N MET A 106 -11.12 -6.45 1.51
CA MET A 106 -11.53 -7.75 0.98
C MET A 106 -12.52 -7.55 -0.15
N SER A 107 -12.33 -8.29 -1.22
CA SER A 107 -13.20 -8.34 -2.40
C SER A 107 -13.57 -9.78 -2.70
N MET A 108 -14.73 -9.99 -3.29
CA MET A 108 -15.21 -11.30 -3.67
C MET A 108 -15.90 -11.21 -5.02
N ASP A 109 -15.55 -12.10 -5.93
CA ASP A 109 -16.23 -12.30 -7.20
C ASP A 109 -16.56 -13.78 -7.43
N GLY A 110 -17.26 -14.07 -8.52
CA GLY A 110 -17.69 -15.43 -8.86
C GLY A 110 -19.05 -15.82 -8.33
N ALA A 111 -19.40 -17.10 -8.51
CA ALA A 111 -20.69 -17.63 -8.05
C ALA A 111 -20.65 -17.92 -6.55
N MET A 112 -21.81 -17.78 -5.87
CA MET A 112 -21.92 -18.05 -4.42
C MET A 112 -21.44 -19.45 -4.00
N GLN A 113 -21.50 -20.44 -4.91
CA GLN A 113 -21.03 -21.80 -4.63
C GLN A 113 -19.51 -21.97 -4.76
N SER A 114 -18.83 -21.02 -5.42
CA SER A 114 -17.36 -21.01 -5.59
C SER A 114 -16.88 -19.55 -5.65
N PRO A 115 -16.92 -18.85 -4.53
CA PRO A 115 -16.46 -17.45 -4.48
C PRO A 115 -14.95 -17.41 -4.64
N ASN A 116 -14.48 -16.47 -5.45
CA ASN A 116 -13.07 -16.12 -5.55
C ASN A 116 -12.81 -14.96 -4.61
N VAL A 117 -12.16 -15.25 -3.49
CA VAL A 117 -11.85 -14.23 -2.46
C VAL A 117 -10.45 -13.69 -2.70
N ARG A 118 -10.35 -12.38 -2.65
CA ARG A 118 -9.09 -11.64 -2.69
C ARG A 118 -9.08 -10.56 -1.61
N GLY A 119 -7.93 -10.22 -1.15
CA GLY A 119 -7.81 -9.21 -0.12
C GLY A 119 -6.38 -8.70 0.00
N GLY A 120 -6.21 -7.72 0.83
CA GLY A 120 -4.88 -7.16 1.02
C GLY A 120 -4.81 -6.06 2.06
N MET A 121 -3.58 -5.55 2.16
CA MET A 121 -3.25 -4.39 2.97
C MET A 121 -2.59 -3.35 2.09
N LEU A 122 -3.02 -2.10 2.19
CA LEU A 122 -2.46 -0.97 1.46
C LEU A 122 -1.81 -0.02 2.46
N LEU A 123 -0.55 0.28 2.21
CA LEU A 123 0.33 1.08 3.07
C LEU A 123 0.87 2.27 2.28
N PRO A 124 0.83 3.50 2.79
CA PRO A 124 1.43 4.65 2.13
C PRO A 124 2.96 4.63 2.23
N VAL A 125 3.66 4.99 1.17
CA VAL A 125 5.10 5.20 1.17
C VAL A 125 5.40 6.61 1.68
N GLY A 126 6.31 6.71 2.64
CA GLY A 126 6.82 7.96 3.18
C GLY A 126 8.26 8.23 2.74
N ASP A 127 9.07 7.18 2.65
CA ASP A 127 10.47 7.24 2.22
C ASP A 127 10.78 6.05 1.31
N LYS A 128 10.79 6.32 0.00
CA LYS A 128 11.06 5.30 -1.02
C LYS A 128 12.44 4.68 -0.88
N ALA A 129 13.46 5.46 -0.51
CA ALA A 129 14.82 4.95 -0.40
C ALA A 129 14.95 3.95 0.75
N LYS A 130 14.31 4.21 1.89
CA LYS A 130 14.25 3.26 3.00
C LYS A 130 13.47 2.00 2.64
N LEU A 131 12.34 2.16 1.94
CA LEU A 131 11.53 1.03 1.47
C LEU A 131 12.35 0.14 0.53
N ASP A 132 13.04 0.73 -0.45
CA ASP A 132 13.88 -0.01 -1.40
C ASP A 132 15.02 -0.76 -0.68
N ALA A 133 15.66 -0.13 0.30
CA ALA A 133 16.71 -0.76 1.10
C ALA A 133 16.17 -1.96 1.91
N LEU A 134 14.98 -1.81 2.53
CA LEU A 134 14.32 -2.89 3.24
C LEU A 134 13.99 -4.06 2.30
N LEU A 135 13.36 -3.77 1.15
CA LEU A 135 12.94 -4.80 0.21
C LEU A 135 14.12 -5.48 -0.48
N ALA A 136 15.21 -4.73 -0.77
CA ALA A 136 16.45 -5.31 -1.28
C ALA A 136 17.05 -6.30 -0.28
N ARG A 137 17.12 -5.92 1.01
CA ARG A 137 17.62 -6.81 2.08
C ARG A 137 16.77 -8.08 2.22
N ILE A 138 15.44 -7.96 2.13
CA ILE A 138 14.53 -9.12 2.13
C ILE A 138 14.78 -9.99 0.90
N GLY A 139 14.93 -9.37 -0.29
CA GLY A 139 15.16 -10.07 -1.56
C GLY A 139 16.49 -10.83 -1.58
N GLU A 140 17.58 -10.23 -1.09
CA GLU A 140 18.89 -10.88 -0.97
C GLU A 140 18.83 -12.13 -0.09
N LYS A 141 18.06 -12.09 0.99
CA LYS A 141 17.91 -13.19 1.94
C LYS A 141 16.99 -14.30 1.45
N SER A 142 15.90 -13.93 0.83
CA SER A 142 14.92 -14.89 0.31
C SER A 142 15.30 -15.47 -1.06
N GLY A 143 16.28 -14.88 -1.75
CA GLY A 143 16.62 -15.22 -3.14
C GLY A 143 15.54 -14.79 -4.13
N ILE A 144 14.60 -13.94 -3.72
CA ILE A 144 13.47 -13.48 -4.55
C ILE A 144 13.77 -12.06 -5.03
N ALA A 145 13.97 -11.90 -6.33
CA ALA A 145 14.14 -10.59 -6.94
C ALA A 145 12.78 -9.95 -7.30
N PRO A 146 12.60 -8.64 -7.08
CA PRO A 146 11.39 -7.97 -7.55
C PRO A 146 11.32 -7.95 -9.07
N ARG A 147 10.14 -8.19 -9.63
CA ARG A 147 9.83 -7.98 -11.04
C ARG A 147 9.34 -6.54 -11.21
N HIS A 148 9.89 -5.80 -12.17
CA HIS A 148 9.46 -4.43 -12.48
C HIS A 148 8.57 -4.44 -13.71
N GLU A 149 7.29 -4.18 -13.56
CA GLU A 149 6.31 -4.21 -14.63
C GLU A 149 5.35 -3.01 -14.55
N GLY A 150 5.26 -2.23 -15.62
CA GLY A 150 4.23 -1.18 -15.72
C GLY A 150 4.29 -0.10 -14.63
N GLY A 151 5.47 0.23 -14.10
CA GLY A 151 5.63 1.22 -13.03
C GLY A 151 5.38 0.68 -11.61
N VAL A 152 5.20 -0.63 -11.48
CA VAL A 152 5.04 -1.34 -10.21
C VAL A 152 6.12 -2.39 -10.07
N SER A 153 6.69 -2.52 -8.89
CA SER A 153 7.58 -3.61 -8.51
C SER A 153 6.79 -4.67 -7.76
N VAL A 154 6.96 -5.94 -8.11
CA VAL A 154 6.21 -7.05 -7.53
C VAL A 154 7.17 -8.12 -7.01
N ILE A 155 6.94 -8.58 -5.79
CA ILE A 155 7.66 -9.67 -5.12
C ILE A 155 6.63 -10.76 -4.79
N ALA A 156 6.86 -12.00 -5.22
CA ALA A 156 6.03 -13.13 -4.81
C ALA A 156 6.36 -13.50 -3.35
N LEU A 157 5.34 -13.64 -2.50
CA LEU A 157 5.50 -13.94 -1.07
C LEU A 157 5.39 -15.44 -0.76
N GLY A 158 5.14 -16.25 -1.76
CA GLY A 158 4.99 -17.70 -1.67
C GLY A 158 3.92 -18.19 -2.64
N GLU A 159 4.08 -19.42 -3.06
CA GLU A 159 3.14 -20.12 -3.92
C GLU A 159 2.63 -21.33 -3.14
N ASP A 160 1.51 -21.22 -2.48
CA ASP A 160 0.71 -22.37 -2.13
C ASP A 160 -0.26 -22.62 -3.29
N SER A 161 -0.53 -23.87 -3.60
CA SER A 161 -1.25 -24.31 -4.81
C SER A 161 -2.63 -23.67 -5.03
N SER A 162 -3.16 -22.95 -4.05
CA SER A 162 -4.50 -22.36 -4.05
C SER A 162 -4.53 -20.84 -3.86
N VAL A 163 -3.49 -20.24 -3.27
CA VAL A 163 -3.45 -18.81 -2.93
C VAL A 163 -2.11 -18.21 -3.33
N SER A 164 -2.17 -17.16 -4.12
CA SER A 164 -1.00 -16.35 -4.49
C SER A 164 -0.88 -15.14 -3.58
N GLY A 165 0.25 -14.99 -2.91
CA GLY A 165 0.61 -13.82 -2.11
C GLY A 165 1.63 -12.95 -2.85
N LEU A 166 1.39 -11.64 -2.91
CA LEU A 166 2.25 -10.68 -3.56
C LEU A 166 2.52 -9.48 -2.65
N CYS A 167 3.75 -8.95 -2.71
CA CYS A 167 4.07 -7.60 -2.27
C CYS A 167 4.32 -6.75 -3.52
N ALA A 168 3.45 -5.78 -3.78
CA ALA A 168 3.59 -4.85 -4.88
C ALA A 168 3.80 -3.44 -4.36
N TYR A 169 4.67 -2.66 -5.02
CA TYR A 169 4.98 -1.33 -4.53
C TYR A 169 5.44 -0.39 -5.66
N ASN A 170 5.23 0.90 -5.42
CA ASN A 170 5.77 2.01 -6.23
C ASN A 170 6.21 3.16 -5.30
N ASP A 171 6.35 4.37 -5.84
CA ASP A 171 6.75 5.56 -5.06
C ASP A 171 5.66 6.06 -4.09
N VAL A 172 4.42 5.54 -4.20
CA VAL A 172 3.24 6.07 -3.51
C VAL A 172 2.72 5.10 -2.46
N ALA A 173 2.74 3.79 -2.75
CA ALA A 173 2.16 2.76 -1.90
C ALA A 173 2.91 1.44 -1.94
N VAL A 174 2.72 0.66 -0.87
CA VAL A 174 2.98 -0.78 -0.80
C VAL A 174 1.64 -1.48 -0.65
N MET A 175 1.43 -2.54 -1.40
CA MET A 175 0.25 -3.41 -1.30
C MET A 175 0.70 -4.84 -1.03
N LEU A 176 0.27 -5.40 0.09
CA LEU A 176 0.28 -6.84 0.31
C LEU A 176 -1.03 -7.38 -0.24
N TYR A 177 -0.99 -8.26 -1.22
CA TYR A 177 -2.17 -8.74 -1.93
C TYR A 177 -2.22 -10.26 -1.93
N PHE A 178 -3.38 -10.80 -1.64
CA PHE A 178 -3.65 -12.23 -1.61
C PHE A 178 -4.88 -12.53 -2.46
N ALA A 179 -4.76 -13.49 -3.36
CA ALA A 179 -5.86 -13.92 -4.22
C ALA A 179 -5.79 -15.42 -4.50
N GLN A 180 -6.94 -16.03 -4.71
CA GLN A 180 -7.02 -17.38 -5.26
C GLN A 180 -6.61 -17.35 -6.74
N GLY A 181 -5.93 -18.37 -7.21
CA GLY A 181 -5.51 -18.51 -8.60
C GLY A 181 -4.00 -18.40 -8.82
N SER A 182 -3.60 -18.21 -10.07
CA SER A 182 -2.18 -18.17 -10.44
C SER A 182 -1.49 -16.87 -10.05
N PRO A 183 -0.18 -16.91 -9.81
CA PRO A 183 0.60 -15.70 -9.55
C PRO A 183 0.47 -14.64 -10.66
N GLU A 184 0.43 -15.06 -11.92
CA GLU A 184 0.28 -14.15 -13.06
C GLU A 184 -1.05 -13.41 -13.02
N SER A 185 -2.15 -14.08 -12.67
CA SER A 185 -3.46 -13.43 -12.52
C SER A 185 -3.48 -12.44 -11.38
N ALA A 186 -2.80 -12.74 -10.28
CA ALA A 186 -2.64 -11.84 -9.14
C ALA A 186 -1.77 -10.61 -9.49
N ILE A 187 -0.68 -10.81 -10.26
CA ILE A 187 0.18 -9.72 -10.76
C ILE A 187 -0.64 -8.78 -11.66
N ASP A 188 -1.41 -9.32 -12.60
CA ASP A 188 -2.24 -8.50 -13.49
C ASP A 188 -3.34 -7.75 -12.74
N ALA A 189 -3.93 -8.34 -11.70
CA ALA A 189 -4.89 -7.68 -10.85
C ALA A 189 -4.25 -6.49 -10.10
N VAL A 190 -3.10 -6.70 -9.48
CA VAL A 190 -2.37 -5.64 -8.76
C VAL A 190 -1.94 -4.52 -9.71
N LYS A 191 -1.44 -4.82 -10.90
CA LYS A 191 -1.09 -3.81 -11.93
C LYS A 191 -2.28 -2.94 -12.28
N LYS A 192 -3.49 -3.53 -12.42
CA LYS A 192 -4.73 -2.77 -12.66
C LYS A 192 -5.05 -1.86 -11.48
N LEU A 193 -4.94 -2.34 -10.25
CA LEU A 193 -5.18 -1.53 -9.05
C LEU A 193 -4.23 -0.33 -8.97
N PHE A 194 -2.94 -0.51 -9.26
CA PHE A 194 -1.97 0.59 -9.27
C PHE A 194 -2.12 1.57 -10.45
N ALA A 195 -2.80 1.16 -11.51
CA ALA A 195 -3.07 2.00 -12.68
C ALA A 195 -4.42 2.72 -12.61
N GLN A 196 -5.33 2.34 -11.69
CA GLN A 196 -6.69 2.89 -11.64
C GLN A 196 -6.70 4.35 -11.16
N LYS A 197 -7.72 5.08 -11.63
CA LYS A 197 -7.97 6.46 -11.23
C LYS A 197 -8.99 6.51 -10.08
N CYS A 198 -9.10 7.65 -9.42
CA CYS A 198 -10.05 7.84 -8.32
C CYS A 198 -11.48 7.37 -8.66
N GLY A 199 -12.01 7.72 -9.83
CA GLY A 199 -13.36 7.31 -10.24
C GLY A 199 -13.53 5.81 -10.52
N GLU A 200 -12.43 5.06 -10.62
CA GLU A 200 -12.39 3.61 -10.85
C GLU A 200 -12.11 2.83 -9.57
N SER A 201 -11.80 3.55 -8.48
CA SER A 201 -11.45 3.01 -7.17
C SER A 201 -12.62 3.09 -6.19
N LEU A 202 -12.48 2.47 -5.04
CA LEU A 202 -13.40 2.59 -3.92
C LEU A 202 -13.61 4.07 -3.50
N MET A 203 -12.56 4.89 -3.64
CA MET A 203 -12.62 6.33 -3.33
C MET A 203 -13.43 7.15 -4.34
N GLY A 204 -13.87 6.55 -5.46
CA GLY A 204 -14.81 7.15 -6.40
C GLY A 204 -16.24 7.22 -5.86
N ASP A 205 -16.60 6.36 -4.90
CA ASP A 205 -17.85 6.48 -4.15
C ASP A 205 -17.70 7.52 -3.04
N LYS A 206 -18.42 8.63 -3.16
CA LYS A 206 -18.33 9.75 -2.23
C LYS A 206 -18.71 9.37 -0.79
N VAL A 207 -19.71 8.52 -0.61
CA VAL A 207 -20.19 8.12 0.73
C VAL A 207 -19.10 7.30 1.44
N VAL A 208 -18.52 6.34 0.72
CA VAL A 208 -17.42 5.51 1.22
C VAL A 208 -16.17 6.35 1.50
N ALA A 209 -15.82 7.25 0.57
CA ALA A 209 -14.66 8.14 0.73
C ALA A 209 -14.80 9.06 1.94
N ASP A 210 -15.99 9.63 2.17
CA ASP A 210 -16.27 10.48 3.32
C ASP A 210 -16.14 9.66 4.63
N GLN A 211 -16.70 8.45 4.70
CA GLN A 211 -16.61 7.57 5.87
C GLN A 211 -15.17 7.14 6.17
N LEU A 212 -14.42 6.72 5.15
CA LEU A 212 -13.00 6.33 5.33
C LEU A 212 -12.09 7.52 5.64
N SER A 213 -12.54 8.75 5.42
CA SER A 213 -11.79 9.99 5.72
C SER A 213 -12.16 10.60 7.07
N GLU A 214 -13.08 10.00 7.82
CA GLU A 214 -13.38 10.45 9.18
C GLU A 214 -12.16 10.28 10.09
N LYS A 215 -11.97 11.26 10.99
CA LYS A 215 -10.82 11.29 11.93
C LYS A 215 -11.04 10.35 13.12
N ASN A 216 -11.26 9.08 12.84
CA ASN A 216 -11.30 8.02 13.84
C ASN A 216 -10.02 7.21 13.81
N ASP A 217 -9.76 6.44 14.86
CA ASP A 217 -8.62 5.52 14.89
C ASP A 217 -8.79 4.36 13.92
N ILE A 218 -10.05 3.94 13.75
CA ILE A 218 -10.48 2.85 12.87
C ILE A 218 -11.80 3.26 12.22
N ASN A 219 -11.88 3.15 10.90
CA ASN A 219 -13.13 3.24 10.14
C ASN A 219 -13.35 1.91 9.41
N MET A 220 -14.61 1.54 9.21
CA MET A 220 -14.98 0.35 8.46
C MET A 220 -16.20 0.66 7.58
N VAL A 221 -16.13 0.22 6.35
CA VAL A 221 -17.20 0.29 5.35
C VAL A 221 -17.38 -1.06 4.67
#